data_e0eb48b96a2b1e694d660d12b271d199
#
_entry.id   e0eb48b96a2b1e694d660d12b271d199
#
_cell.length_a   1.000
_cell.length_b   1.000
_cell.length_c   1.000
_cell.angle_alpha   90.00
_cell.angle_beta   90.00
_cell.angle_gamma   90.00
#
_symmetry.space_group_name_H-M   'P 1'
#
loop_
_entity.id
_entity.type
_entity.pdbx_description
1 polymer ?
#
loop_
_entity_poly.entity_id
_entity_poly.type
_entity_poly.pdbx_seq_one_letter_code
_entity_poly.pdbx_strand_id
1 'polypeptide(L)'
;MTKKTVILRGPVLTESGYGVHARQIARWLFDLADRTGNIDVVTEPLPWGATPWHVDVYAQDGLIGRLLQAAGKRDKYDVSLQLQLPNEWNPFLADYNVGITAGVEGDVCNPAWISAINRMDLVIVPSEFVKEVFANSGEVKTKVVVIPEAFIDAVATPELSEIDLELKTDFNFLVFGQITGNNPENDRKNIFYTVKWLAEQFKDNPDVGIVLKTNTGRHTVVDRMRTTNMLAQLTMEIKKGAEFPKFYLLHGDMTDEEVASLYRHPKIKALVAPTRGEGFGLPILEAAASGLPVIATGWSAHTEFLGKGKYVKLDYRLEQIHQTRVDNQIWMEKAKWANVKEDDFKHRVKKFVESPQMPQQWAKDLAVTLKKEYSYEAVATQYTEALKEVLG
;
A
#
# COMPACT_ATOMS: atom_id res chain seq x y z
N MET A 1 -14.08 -18.82 32.04
CA MET A 1 -14.34 -19.16 30.63
C MET A 1 -13.06 -19.72 30.01
N THR A 2 -13.12 -20.77 29.21
CA THR A 2 -11.96 -21.26 28.45
C THR A 2 -11.55 -20.19 27.43
N LYS A 3 -10.25 -19.89 27.37
CA LYS A 3 -9.72 -18.94 26.36
C LYS A 3 -9.96 -19.50 24.96
N LYS A 4 -10.34 -18.64 24.02
CA LYS A 4 -10.36 -18.97 22.59
C LYS A 4 -8.96 -18.90 22.02
N THR A 5 -8.54 -19.91 21.29
CA THR A 5 -7.26 -19.93 20.58
C THR A 5 -7.42 -19.36 19.18
N VAL A 6 -6.80 -18.22 18.93
CA VAL A 6 -6.88 -17.50 17.65
C VAL A 6 -5.53 -17.52 16.94
N ILE A 7 -5.48 -18.08 15.73
CA ILE A 7 -4.28 -18.04 14.92
C ILE A 7 -4.33 -16.90 13.89
N LEU A 8 -3.30 -16.06 13.89
CA LEU A 8 -3.03 -15.10 12.82
C LEU A 8 -1.94 -15.67 11.91
N ARG A 9 -2.33 -16.06 10.72
CA ARG A 9 -1.45 -16.60 9.68
C ARG A 9 -1.26 -15.58 8.57
N GLY A 10 -0.02 -15.15 8.34
CA GLY A 10 0.25 -14.13 7.33
C GLY A 10 1.66 -13.56 7.40
N PRO A 11 2.01 -12.60 6.54
CA PRO A 11 3.36 -12.07 6.42
C PRO A 11 3.72 -11.04 7.51
N VAL A 12 3.38 -11.32 8.76
CA VAL A 12 3.48 -10.39 9.91
C VAL A 12 4.86 -9.78 10.14
N LEU A 13 5.93 -10.45 9.67
CA LEU A 13 7.31 -9.97 9.81
C LEU A 13 7.85 -9.29 8.54
N THR A 14 7.14 -9.29 7.43
CA THR A 14 7.67 -8.73 6.17
C THR A 14 7.45 -7.22 6.07
N GLU A 15 8.34 -6.52 5.35
CA GLU A 15 8.24 -5.08 5.07
C GLU A 15 7.40 -4.77 3.82
N SER A 16 6.47 -5.65 3.49
CA SER A 16 5.51 -5.46 2.40
C SER A 16 4.25 -4.73 2.87
N GLY A 17 3.42 -4.22 1.95
CA GLY A 17 2.09 -3.70 2.27
C GLY A 17 1.22 -4.73 3.00
N TYR A 18 1.26 -6.01 2.57
CA TYR A 18 0.61 -7.10 3.28
C TYR A 18 1.17 -7.31 4.70
N GLY A 19 2.48 -7.09 4.90
CA GLY A 19 3.11 -7.15 6.23
C GLY A 19 2.63 -6.01 7.14
N VAL A 20 2.51 -4.80 6.61
CA VAL A 20 1.94 -3.66 7.34
C VAL A 20 0.51 -3.96 7.77
N HIS A 21 -0.34 -4.40 6.85
CA HIS A 21 -1.72 -4.79 7.15
C HIS A 21 -1.79 -5.92 8.19
N ALA A 22 -0.95 -6.95 8.05
CA ALA A 22 -0.89 -8.06 9.02
C ALA A 22 -0.51 -7.59 10.43
N ARG A 23 0.42 -6.63 10.56
CA ARG A 23 0.79 -6.05 11.86
C ARG A 23 -0.30 -5.16 12.45
N GLN A 24 -1.07 -4.45 11.64
CA GLN A 24 -2.25 -3.71 12.13
C GLN A 24 -3.28 -4.66 12.75
N ILE A 25 -3.56 -5.78 12.07
CA ILE A 25 -4.46 -6.82 12.59
C ILE A 25 -3.87 -7.49 13.84
N ALA A 26 -2.57 -7.78 13.86
CA ALA A 26 -1.89 -8.35 15.01
C ALA A 26 -1.99 -7.45 16.25
N ARG A 27 -1.70 -6.15 16.08
CA ARG A 27 -1.82 -5.15 17.13
C ARG A 27 -3.25 -5.13 17.71
N TRP A 28 -4.25 -5.03 16.84
CA TRP A 28 -5.65 -5.09 17.25
C TRP A 28 -5.99 -6.38 18.02
N LEU A 29 -5.53 -7.54 17.53
CA LEU A 29 -5.82 -8.83 18.16
C LEU A 29 -5.14 -8.96 19.53
N PHE A 30 -3.89 -8.50 19.65
CA PHE A 30 -3.20 -8.44 20.94
C PHE A 30 -3.86 -7.48 21.91
N ASP A 31 -4.24 -6.28 21.46
CA ASP A 31 -4.96 -5.29 22.30
C ASP A 31 -6.29 -5.85 22.78
N LEU A 32 -7.01 -6.58 21.93
CA LEU A 32 -8.25 -7.25 22.30
C LEU A 32 -7.99 -8.37 23.33
N ALA A 33 -6.95 -9.18 23.12
CA ALA A 33 -6.58 -10.26 24.04
C ALA A 33 -6.19 -9.73 25.42
N ASP A 34 -5.38 -8.66 25.47
CA ASP A 34 -4.96 -8.02 26.74
C ASP A 34 -6.16 -7.44 27.51
N ARG A 35 -7.08 -6.79 26.80
CA ARG A 35 -8.26 -6.16 27.38
C ARG A 35 -9.28 -7.16 27.90
N THR A 36 -9.49 -8.27 27.18
CA THR A 36 -10.53 -9.24 27.51
C THR A 36 -10.04 -10.40 28.37
N GLY A 37 -8.75 -10.75 28.25
CA GLY A 37 -8.14 -11.89 28.95
C GLY A 37 -8.62 -13.27 28.49
N ASN A 38 -9.48 -13.34 27.46
CA ASN A 38 -10.17 -14.56 27.01
C ASN A 38 -9.64 -15.10 25.65
N ILE A 39 -8.57 -14.52 25.10
CA ILE A 39 -7.95 -14.93 23.83
C ILE A 39 -6.51 -15.39 24.07
N ASP A 40 -6.13 -16.54 23.50
CA ASP A 40 -4.76 -17.01 23.30
C ASP A 40 -4.37 -16.77 21.86
N VAL A 41 -3.45 -15.84 21.63
CA VAL A 41 -3.02 -15.46 20.27
C VAL A 41 -1.83 -16.31 19.85
N VAL A 42 -1.96 -16.95 18.70
CA VAL A 42 -0.89 -17.70 18.05
C VAL A 42 -0.59 -17.04 16.70
N THR A 43 0.68 -16.94 16.32
CA THR A 43 1.08 -16.42 15.01
C THR A 43 1.77 -17.49 14.17
N GLU A 44 1.52 -17.47 12.87
CA GLU A 44 2.25 -18.24 11.87
C GLU A 44 2.82 -17.26 10.83
N PRO A 45 4.08 -16.76 11.02
CA PRO A 45 4.72 -15.87 10.08
C PRO A 45 4.99 -16.56 8.74
N LEU A 46 4.56 -15.92 7.65
CA LEU A 46 4.77 -16.41 6.29
C LEU A 46 5.65 -15.46 5.49
N PRO A 47 6.44 -15.97 4.52
CA PRO A 47 7.14 -15.14 3.57
C PRO A 47 6.16 -14.46 2.61
N TRP A 48 6.51 -13.26 2.11
CA TRP A 48 5.73 -12.54 1.13
C TRP A 48 6.64 -11.83 0.13
N GLY A 49 6.65 -12.33 -1.09
CA GLY A 49 7.48 -11.75 -2.15
C GLY A 49 8.97 -11.69 -1.82
N ALA A 50 9.66 -10.76 -2.48
CA ALA A 50 11.08 -10.49 -2.25
C ALA A 50 11.23 -9.23 -1.37
N THR A 51 10.88 -9.34 -0.09
CA THR A 51 10.94 -8.24 0.87
C THR A 51 11.86 -8.58 2.05
N PRO A 52 12.44 -7.58 2.73
CA PRO A 52 13.10 -7.77 4.02
C PRO A 52 12.11 -8.22 5.11
N TRP A 53 12.66 -8.66 6.23
CA TRP A 53 11.91 -9.05 7.41
C TRP A 53 12.34 -8.24 8.62
N HIS A 54 11.37 -7.82 9.43
CA HIS A 54 11.64 -7.29 10.76
C HIS A 54 12.15 -8.40 11.68
N VAL A 55 13.31 -8.17 12.27
CA VAL A 55 13.94 -9.08 13.22
C VAL A 55 14.27 -8.42 14.55
N ASP A 56 14.19 -7.10 14.62
CA ASP A 56 14.37 -6.35 15.85
C ASP A 56 13.13 -6.50 16.73
N VAL A 57 13.28 -7.18 17.85
CA VAL A 57 12.18 -7.46 18.80
C VAL A 57 11.60 -6.21 19.46
N TYR A 58 12.35 -5.11 19.46
CA TYR A 58 11.90 -3.83 20.03
C TYR A 58 11.17 -2.94 19.00
N ALA A 59 11.25 -3.29 17.72
CA ALA A 59 10.60 -2.52 16.67
C ALA A 59 9.08 -2.46 16.86
N GLN A 60 8.48 -1.34 16.41
CA GLN A 60 7.05 -1.06 16.50
C GLN A 60 6.51 -1.23 17.95
N ASP A 61 7.16 -0.56 18.91
CA ASP A 61 6.81 -0.61 20.33
C ASP A 61 6.76 -2.02 20.91
N GLY A 62 7.67 -2.91 20.43
CA GLY A 62 7.78 -4.29 20.86
C GLY A 62 6.78 -5.24 20.20
N LEU A 63 5.98 -4.80 19.24
CA LEU A 63 5.04 -5.65 18.52
C LEU A 63 5.76 -6.82 17.83
N ILE A 64 6.93 -6.59 17.22
CA ILE A 64 7.71 -7.65 16.58
C ILE A 64 8.11 -8.73 17.58
N GLY A 65 8.54 -8.34 18.79
CA GLY A 65 8.83 -9.27 19.89
C GLY A 65 7.62 -10.12 20.30
N ARG A 66 6.45 -9.49 20.43
CA ARG A 66 5.19 -10.20 20.73
C ARG A 66 4.81 -11.20 19.64
N LEU A 67 4.95 -10.82 18.37
CA LEU A 67 4.69 -11.70 17.22
C LEU A 67 5.59 -12.95 17.26
N LEU A 68 6.89 -12.77 17.53
CA LEU A 68 7.84 -13.86 17.63
C LEU A 68 7.57 -14.76 18.85
N GLN A 69 7.19 -14.21 20.00
CA GLN A 69 6.82 -14.98 21.19
C GLN A 69 5.53 -15.78 20.99
N ALA A 70 4.56 -15.23 20.23
CA ALA A 70 3.31 -15.92 19.93
C ALA A 70 3.45 -16.93 18.79
N ALA A 71 4.61 -16.97 18.11
CA ALA A 71 4.84 -17.90 17.00
C ALA A 71 4.84 -19.36 17.50
N GLY A 72 4.05 -20.20 16.82
CA GLY A 72 3.96 -21.60 17.21
C GLY A 72 2.79 -22.33 16.59
N LYS A 73 2.55 -23.54 17.09
CA LYS A 73 1.44 -24.39 16.66
C LYS A 73 0.63 -24.87 17.85
N ARG A 74 -0.63 -25.11 17.62
CA ARG A 74 -1.55 -25.78 18.55
C ARG A 74 -2.25 -26.93 17.82
N ASP A 75 -2.75 -27.88 18.55
CA ASP A 75 -3.50 -29.03 17.98
C ASP A 75 -4.84 -28.58 17.39
N LYS A 76 -5.43 -27.50 17.93
CA LYS A 76 -6.71 -26.95 17.49
C LYS A 76 -6.73 -25.44 17.65
N TYR A 77 -7.44 -24.77 16.75
CA TYR A 77 -7.73 -23.35 16.82
C TYR A 77 -9.27 -23.13 16.77
N ASP A 78 -9.76 -22.18 17.54
CA ASP A 78 -11.17 -21.78 17.49
C ASP A 78 -11.41 -20.82 16.30
N VAL A 79 -10.48 -19.90 16.04
CA VAL A 79 -10.59 -18.92 14.96
C VAL A 79 -9.26 -18.80 14.22
N SER A 80 -9.33 -18.72 12.89
CA SER A 80 -8.17 -18.35 12.06
C SER A 80 -8.40 -17.02 11.35
N LEU A 81 -7.37 -16.16 11.37
CA LEU A 81 -7.26 -14.94 10.56
C LEU A 81 -6.13 -15.17 9.56
N GLN A 82 -6.45 -15.36 8.28
CA GLN A 82 -5.49 -15.75 7.26
C GLN A 82 -5.29 -14.62 6.25
N LEU A 83 -4.23 -13.83 6.45
CA LEU A 83 -3.89 -12.73 5.54
C LEU A 83 -2.94 -13.20 4.45
N GLN A 84 -3.51 -13.58 3.30
CA GLN A 84 -2.83 -14.20 2.15
C GLN A 84 -3.64 -13.98 0.88
N LEU A 85 -3.17 -14.53 -0.25
CA LEU A 85 -4.02 -14.66 -1.44
C LEU A 85 -5.07 -15.75 -1.21
N PRO A 86 -6.27 -15.64 -1.82
CA PRO A 86 -7.36 -16.58 -1.57
C PRO A 86 -7.03 -18.05 -1.84
N ASN A 87 -6.20 -18.34 -2.83
CA ASN A 87 -5.75 -19.70 -3.15
C ASN A 87 -4.80 -20.31 -2.12
N GLU A 88 -4.29 -19.54 -1.18
CA GLU A 88 -3.38 -19.98 -0.12
C GLU A 88 -4.10 -20.23 1.22
N TRP A 89 -5.37 -19.87 1.33
CA TRP A 89 -6.17 -20.08 2.53
C TRP A 89 -6.47 -21.55 2.79
N ASN A 90 -6.44 -21.93 4.06
CA ASN A 90 -6.86 -23.24 4.53
C ASN A 90 -8.23 -23.13 5.23
N PRO A 91 -9.32 -23.58 4.61
CA PRO A 91 -10.66 -23.49 5.20
C PRO A 91 -10.91 -24.51 6.35
N PHE A 92 -9.89 -25.30 6.70
CA PHE A 92 -9.95 -26.30 7.76
C PHE A 92 -8.92 -26.02 8.87
N LEU A 93 -8.39 -24.80 8.92
CA LEU A 93 -7.36 -24.43 9.88
C LEU A 93 -7.93 -24.27 11.30
N ALA A 94 -9.16 -23.79 11.40
CA ALA A 94 -9.84 -23.52 12.66
C ALA A 94 -11.32 -23.93 12.57
N ASP A 95 -12.05 -23.85 13.69
CA ASP A 95 -13.50 -24.03 13.68
C ASP A 95 -14.23 -22.90 12.94
N TYR A 96 -13.68 -21.67 12.95
CA TYR A 96 -14.14 -20.52 12.18
C TYR A 96 -12.97 -19.87 11.41
N ASN A 97 -13.09 -19.76 10.10
CA ASN A 97 -12.00 -19.37 9.21
C ASN A 97 -12.30 -18.05 8.50
N VAL A 98 -11.48 -17.05 8.77
CA VAL A 98 -11.55 -15.71 8.18
C VAL A 98 -10.43 -15.54 7.16
N GLY A 99 -10.78 -15.36 5.89
CA GLY A 99 -9.84 -14.98 4.85
C GLY A 99 -9.70 -13.47 4.76
N ILE A 100 -8.46 -12.96 4.68
CA ILE A 100 -8.18 -11.53 4.57
C ILE A 100 -7.24 -11.32 3.39
N THR A 101 -7.55 -10.37 2.52
CA THR A 101 -6.73 -10.13 1.32
C THR A 101 -6.99 -8.75 0.72
N ALA A 102 -5.94 -8.13 0.19
CA ALA A 102 -6.07 -6.92 -0.64
C ALA A 102 -6.40 -7.24 -2.13
N GLY A 103 -6.63 -8.52 -2.44
CA GLY A 103 -7.03 -8.96 -3.77
C GLY A 103 -5.95 -8.79 -4.83
N VAL A 104 -6.40 -8.41 -6.03
CA VAL A 104 -5.55 -8.10 -7.17
C VAL A 104 -5.89 -6.71 -7.71
N GLU A 105 -4.90 -6.02 -8.23
CA GLU A 105 -5.03 -4.65 -8.71
C GLU A 105 -5.38 -4.59 -10.22
N GLY A 106 -6.36 -5.42 -10.61
CA GLY A 106 -7.00 -5.48 -11.92
C GLY A 106 -8.53 -5.46 -11.79
N ASP A 107 -9.25 -5.44 -12.89
CA ASP A 107 -10.72 -5.41 -12.93
C ASP A 107 -11.37 -6.78 -12.65
N VAL A 108 -10.60 -7.87 -12.78
CA VAL A 108 -11.00 -9.24 -12.44
C VAL A 108 -9.84 -10.01 -11.82
N CYS A 109 -10.14 -10.98 -10.98
CA CYS A 109 -9.17 -11.90 -10.39
C CYS A 109 -9.26 -13.30 -11.01
N ASN A 110 -8.39 -14.20 -10.57
CA ASN A 110 -8.46 -15.61 -10.95
C ASN A 110 -9.78 -16.24 -10.48
N PRO A 111 -10.57 -16.86 -11.36
CA PRO A 111 -11.83 -17.52 -10.98
C PRO A 111 -11.65 -18.59 -9.89
N ALA A 112 -10.49 -19.24 -9.80
CA ALA A 112 -10.19 -20.19 -8.74
C ALA A 112 -10.20 -19.56 -7.34
N TRP A 113 -9.95 -18.23 -7.24
CA TRP A 113 -10.05 -17.50 -5.98
C TRP A 113 -11.49 -17.46 -5.47
N ILE A 114 -12.48 -17.35 -6.36
CA ILE A 114 -13.90 -17.35 -5.96
C ILE A 114 -14.28 -18.67 -5.27
N SER A 115 -13.76 -19.80 -5.77
CA SER A 115 -13.96 -21.09 -5.12
C SER A 115 -13.30 -21.16 -3.73
N ALA A 116 -12.14 -20.53 -3.55
CA ALA A 116 -11.47 -20.44 -2.25
C ALA A 116 -12.22 -19.50 -1.28
N ILE A 117 -12.66 -18.34 -1.75
CA ILE A 117 -13.51 -17.39 -1.02
C ILE A 117 -14.75 -18.09 -0.49
N ASN A 118 -15.44 -18.86 -1.32
CA ASN A 118 -16.68 -19.54 -0.96
C ASN A 118 -16.52 -20.71 0.02
N ARG A 119 -15.30 -21.03 0.43
CA ARG A 119 -15.00 -22.03 1.48
C ARG A 119 -14.68 -21.42 2.83
N MET A 120 -14.53 -20.09 2.93
CA MET A 120 -14.28 -19.39 4.18
C MET A 120 -15.60 -19.03 4.85
N ASP A 121 -15.62 -18.89 6.19
CA ASP A 121 -16.79 -18.46 6.94
C ASP A 121 -17.04 -16.96 6.81
N LEU A 122 -15.95 -16.18 6.67
CA LEU A 122 -15.97 -14.74 6.44
C LEU A 122 -14.78 -14.36 5.58
N VAL A 123 -14.95 -13.34 4.73
CA VAL A 123 -13.84 -12.70 4.00
C VAL A 123 -13.82 -11.21 4.30
N ILE A 124 -12.63 -10.68 4.60
CA ILE A 124 -12.40 -9.26 4.82
C ILE A 124 -11.49 -8.72 3.73
N VAL A 125 -11.86 -7.61 3.13
CA VAL A 125 -11.10 -6.89 2.09
C VAL A 125 -10.97 -5.41 2.45
N PRO A 126 -9.91 -4.71 2.00
CA PRO A 126 -9.66 -3.34 2.43
C PRO A 126 -10.45 -2.28 1.66
N SER A 127 -11.19 -2.66 0.62
CA SER A 127 -11.90 -1.72 -0.24
C SER A 127 -13.13 -2.33 -0.92
N GLU A 128 -14.10 -1.52 -1.26
CA GLU A 128 -15.24 -1.93 -2.10
C GLU A 128 -14.74 -2.34 -3.50
N PHE A 129 -13.70 -1.68 -4.00
CA PHE A 129 -13.06 -2.06 -5.26
C PHE A 129 -12.65 -3.54 -5.29
N VAL A 130 -11.96 -4.05 -4.26
CA VAL A 130 -11.57 -5.47 -4.19
C VAL A 130 -12.81 -6.38 -4.14
N LYS A 131 -13.84 -5.99 -3.40
CA LYS A 131 -15.12 -6.72 -3.34
C LYS A 131 -15.81 -6.77 -4.70
N GLU A 132 -15.81 -5.67 -5.46
CA GLU A 132 -16.34 -5.60 -6.82
C GLU A 132 -15.53 -6.49 -7.78
N VAL A 133 -14.20 -6.51 -7.68
CA VAL A 133 -13.33 -7.40 -8.45
C VAL A 133 -13.71 -8.87 -8.26
N PHE A 134 -14.02 -9.28 -7.03
CA PHE A 134 -14.49 -10.64 -6.77
C PHE A 134 -15.85 -10.92 -7.41
N ALA A 135 -16.80 -9.98 -7.27
CA ALA A 135 -18.13 -10.10 -7.88
C ALA A 135 -18.07 -10.17 -9.41
N ASN A 136 -17.14 -9.43 -10.04
CA ASN A 136 -16.90 -9.45 -11.47
C ASN A 136 -16.23 -10.75 -11.97
N SER A 137 -15.63 -11.51 -11.06
CA SER A 137 -14.87 -12.73 -11.39
C SER A 137 -15.65 -14.03 -11.19
N GLY A 138 -16.80 -13.99 -10.48
CA GLY A 138 -17.66 -15.14 -10.28
C GLY A 138 -18.68 -14.95 -9.15
N GLU A 139 -19.48 -15.98 -8.88
CA GLU A 139 -20.53 -15.96 -7.86
C GLU A 139 -19.94 -16.08 -6.45
N VAL A 140 -19.88 -14.96 -5.72
CA VAL A 140 -19.45 -14.90 -4.32
C VAL A 140 -20.64 -15.21 -3.40
N LYS A 141 -20.55 -16.31 -2.65
CA LYS A 141 -21.58 -16.77 -1.70
C LYS A 141 -21.25 -16.43 -0.25
N THR A 142 -19.97 -16.40 0.08
CA THR A 142 -19.48 -16.04 1.42
C THR A 142 -19.68 -14.55 1.70
N LYS A 143 -19.99 -14.22 2.94
CA LYS A 143 -20.06 -12.83 3.38
C LYS A 143 -18.69 -12.15 3.20
N VAL A 144 -18.66 -11.07 2.43
CA VAL A 144 -17.47 -10.22 2.27
C VAL A 144 -17.72 -8.88 2.95
N VAL A 145 -16.86 -8.55 3.91
CA VAL A 145 -16.91 -7.30 4.67
C VAL A 145 -15.73 -6.42 4.24
N VAL A 146 -15.98 -5.13 4.09
CA VAL A 146 -14.93 -4.15 3.79
C VAL A 146 -14.47 -3.50 5.09
N ILE A 147 -13.18 -3.67 5.42
CA ILE A 147 -12.52 -3.00 6.55
C ILE A 147 -11.20 -2.44 5.99
N PRO A 148 -11.03 -1.11 5.95
CA PRO A 148 -9.85 -0.49 5.36
C PRO A 148 -8.58 -0.77 6.17
N GLU A 149 -7.43 -0.48 5.58
CA GLU A 149 -6.17 -0.39 6.30
C GLU A 149 -6.04 0.98 6.97
N ALA A 150 -5.32 1.05 8.09
CA ALA A 150 -5.01 2.30 8.76
C ALA A 150 -3.71 2.92 8.20
N PHE A 151 -3.56 4.23 8.28
CA PHE A 151 -2.26 4.88 8.11
C PHE A 151 -1.38 4.63 9.36
N ILE A 152 -0.05 4.77 9.22
CA ILE A 152 0.91 4.65 10.33
C ILE A 152 0.67 5.77 11.36
N ASP A 153 0.75 5.45 12.66
CA ASP A 153 0.42 6.40 13.76
C ASP A 153 1.23 7.70 13.68
N ALA A 154 2.47 7.64 13.22
CA ALA A 154 3.35 8.79 13.03
C ALA A 154 2.73 9.88 12.12
N VAL A 155 1.83 9.52 11.19
CA VAL A 155 1.09 10.48 10.36
C VAL A 155 0.15 11.37 11.19
N ALA A 156 -0.36 10.87 12.32
CA ALA A 156 -1.20 11.65 13.23
C ALA A 156 -0.39 12.46 14.26
N THR A 157 0.90 12.12 14.47
CA THR A 157 1.78 12.79 15.45
C THR A 157 1.97 14.27 15.08
N PRO A 158 1.70 15.23 15.99
CA PRO A 158 1.76 16.65 15.67
C PRO A 158 3.17 17.12 15.32
N GLU A 159 4.16 16.73 16.10
CA GLU A 159 5.55 17.12 15.99
C GLU A 159 6.41 15.92 15.58
N LEU A 160 7.10 16.07 14.45
CA LEU A 160 8.06 15.11 13.94
C LEU A 160 9.40 15.80 13.72
N SER A 161 10.47 15.06 13.91
CA SER A 161 11.80 15.55 13.55
C SER A 161 11.88 15.75 12.03
N GLU A 162 12.44 16.89 11.61
CA GLU A 162 12.74 17.10 10.19
C GLU A 162 13.84 16.12 9.75
N ILE A 163 13.66 15.55 8.55
CA ILE A 163 14.70 14.77 7.89
C ILE A 163 15.46 15.66 6.91
N ASP A 164 16.78 15.63 6.95
CA ASP A 164 17.61 16.32 5.97
C ASP A 164 17.80 15.43 4.73
N LEU A 165 17.21 15.84 3.63
CA LEU A 165 17.29 15.13 2.34
C LEU A 165 18.32 15.77 1.39
N GLU A 166 19.06 16.80 1.83
CA GLU A 166 20.03 17.54 1.01
C GLU A 166 19.47 18.00 -0.35
N LEU A 167 18.17 18.33 -0.41
CA LEU A 167 17.50 18.72 -1.65
C LEU A 167 17.96 20.10 -2.12
N LYS A 168 18.52 20.13 -3.35
CA LYS A 168 18.99 21.36 -4.01
C LYS A 168 17.88 22.11 -4.74
N THR A 169 16.69 21.52 -4.84
CA THR A 169 15.49 22.07 -5.45
C THR A 169 14.43 22.32 -4.39
N ASP A 170 13.63 23.37 -4.54
CA ASP A 170 12.63 23.78 -3.54
C ASP A 170 11.21 23.29 -3.86
N PHE A 171 11.00 22.79 -5.08
CA PHE A 171 9.74 22.20 -5.51
C PHE A 171 9.97 20.76 -5.95
N ASN A 172 9.68 19.80 -5.07
CA ASN A 172 9.91 18.40 -5.38
C ASN A 172 8.61 17.60 -5.39
N PHE A 173 8.49 16.73 -6.39
CA PHE A 173 7.51 15.65 -6.40
C PHE A 173 8.07 14.43 -5.70
N LEU A 174 7.25 13.76 -4.89
CA LEU A 174 7.56 12.46 -4.30
C LEU A 174 6.91 11.36 -5.14
N VAL A 175 7.69 10.37 -5.51
CA VAL A 175 7.25 9.10 -6.08
C VAL A 175 7.59 8.01 -5.09
N PHE A 176 6.59 7.29 -4.58
CA PHE A 176 6.77 6.30 -3.53
C PHE A 176 6.22 4.95 -3.94
N GLY A 177 7.06 3.96 -3.99
CA GLY A 177 6.66 2.57 -4.25
C GLY A 177 7.77 1.71 -4.83
N GLN A 178 7.62 0.40 -4.69
CA GLN A 178 8.53 -0.56 -5.28
C GLN A 178 8.33 -0.62 -6.80
N ILE A 179 9.42 -0.73 -7.54
CA ILE A 179 9.37 -1.07 -8.98
C ILE A 179 8.95 -2.53 -9.07
N THR A 180 7.76 -2.78 -9.62
CA THR A 180 7.12 -4.10 -9.62
C THR A 180 7.31 -4.86 -10.93
N GLY A 181 7.89 -4.23 -11.92
CA GLY A 181 8.15 -4.78 -13.24
C GLY A 181 9.61 -4.67 -13.67
N ASN A 182 9.96 -5.36 -14.74
CA ASN A 182 11.27 -5.29 -15.38
C ASN A 182 11.27 -4.46 -16.69
N ASN A 183 10.11 -3.95 -17.07
CA ASN A 183 9.94 -3.04 -18.19
C ASN A 183 8.74 -2.10 -17.92
N PRO A 184 8.61 -0.98 -18.65
CA PRO A 184 7.54 0.00 -18.42
C PRO A 184 6.12 -0.57 -18.51
N GLU A 185 5.90 -1.58 -19.38
CA GLU A 185 4.56 -2.12 -19.63
C GLU A 185 4.07 -3.05 -18.54
N ASN A 186 4.96 -3.66 -17.76
CA ASN A 186 4.58 -4.59 -16.71
C ASN A 186 4.81 -4.05 -15.28
N ASP A 187 5.22 -2.79 -15.14
CA ASP A 187 5.33 -2.11 -13.85
C ASP A 187 3.98 -1.54 -13.40
N ARG A 188 3.33 -2.22 -12.47
CA ARG A 188 2.03 -1.81 -11.93
C ARG A 188 2.05 -0.43 -11.27
N LYS A 189 3.13 -0.11 -10.55
CA LYS A 189 3.29 1.22 -9.92
C LYS A 189 3.58 2.33 -10.94
N ASN A 190 3.88 1.95 -12.19
CA ASN A 190 4.10 2.87 -13.31
C ASN A 190 5.27 3.85 -13.09
N ILE A 191 6.29 3.43 -12.33
CA ILE A 191 7.43 4.29 -11.96
C ILE A 191 8.24 4.69 -13.19
N PHE A 192 8.46 3.77 -14.13
CA PHE A 192 9.21 4.06 -15.36
C PHE A 192 8.60 5.23 -16.16
N TYR A 193 7.29 5.18 -16.43
CA TYR A 193 6.63 6.27 -17.13
C TYR A 193 6.51 7.53 -16.28
N THR A 194 6.34 7.40 -14.96
CA THR A 194 6.35 8.55 -14.05
C THR A 194 7.67 9.32 -14.15
N VAL A 195 8.80 8.62 -14.07
CA VAL A 195 10.14 9.22 -14.21
C VAL A 195 10.30 9.85 -15.58
N LYS A 196 9.91 9.12 -16.65
CA LYS A 196 9.98 9.62 -18.03
C LYS A 196 9.17 10.91 -18.19
N TRP A 197 7.90 10.89 -17.85
CA TRP A 197 7.02 12.03 -18.09
C TRP A 197 7.37 13.26 -17.24
N LEU A 198 7.80 13.06 -15.98
CA LEU A 198 8.30 14.17 -15.16
C LEU A 198 9.61 14.76 -15.73
N ALA A 199 10.54 13.91 -16.17
CA ALA A 199 11.79 14.36 -16.77
C ALA A 199 11.55 15.17 -18.05
N GLU A 200 10.66 14.71 -18.90
CA GLU A 200 10.29 15.39 -20.15
C GLU A 200 9.54 16.71 -19.91
N GLN A 201 8.57 16.69 -18.95
CA GLN A 201 7.75 17.85 -18.64
C GLN A 201 8.55 19.01 -18.02
N PHE A 202 9.54 18.68 -17.18
CA PHE A 202 10.34 19.69 -16.47
C PHE A 202 11.79 19.76 -16.96
N LYS A 203 12.02 19.33 -18.21
CA LYS A 203 13.32 19.43 -18.83
C LYS A 203 13.84 20.87 -18.76
N ASP A 204 15.09 21.03 -18.33
CA ASP A 204 15.77 22.31 -18.16
C ASP A 204 15.14 23.25 -17.11
N ASN A 205 14.26 22.77 -16.26
CA ASN A 205 13.69 23.54 -15.14
C ASN A 205 14.52 23.31 -13.85
N PRO A 206 15.28 24.33 -13.36
CA PRO A 206 16.14 24.19 -12.20
C PRO A 206 15.40 24.14 -10.87
N ASP A 207 14.12 24.55 -10.84
CA ASP A 207 13.36 24.69 -9.59
C ASP A 207 12.69 23.35 -9.20
N VAL A 208 12.53 22.42 -10.16
CA VAL A 208 11.81 21.16 -9.95
C VAL A 208 12.77 20.01 -9.74
N GLY A 209 12.48 19.19 -8.70
CA GLY A 209 13.14 17.94 -8.42
C GLY A 209 12.14 16.78 -8.26
N ILE A 210 12.66 15.58 -8.35
CA ILE A 210 11.89 14.33 -8.18
C ILE A 210 12.59 13.48 -7.12
N VAL A 211 11.92 13.25 -6.00
CA VAL A 211 12.36 12.37 -4.94
C VAL A 211 11.73 10.99 -5.17
N LEU A 212 12.58 9.98 -5.36
CA LEU A 212 12.17 8.61 -5.63
C LEU A 212 12.44 7.76 -4.38
N LYS A 213 11.42 7.48 -3.58
CA LYS A 213 11.45 6.48 -2.51
C LYS A 213 11.09 5.14 -3.13
N THR A 214 12.10 4.43 -3.62
CA THR A 214 11.90 3.20 -4.41
C THR A 214 13.03 2.19 -4.25
N ASN A 215 12.72 0.95 -4.58
CA ASN A 215 13.65 -0.19 -4.66
C ASN A 215 13.14 -1.20 -5.69
N THR A 216 13.91 -2.26 -5.96
CA THR A 216 13.51 -3.38 -6.82
C THR A 216 13.15 -4.65 -6.04
N GLY A 217 13.07 -4.59 -4.71
CA GLY A 217 12.58 -5.68 -3.86
C GLY A 217 13.19 -5.76 -2.47
N ARG A 218 14.51 -5.59 -2.33
CA ARG A 218 15.20 -5.70 -1.04
C ARG A 218 16.02 -4.45 -0.76
N HIS A 219 16.20 -4.12 0.52
CA HIS A 219 16.97 -2.96 0.95
C HIS A 219 18.49 -3.24 1.05
N THR A 220 19.01 -4.11 0.18
CA THR A 220 20.43 -4.47 0.16
C THR A 220 21.27 -3.52 -0.69
N VAL A 221 22.58 -3.50 -0.46
CA VAL A 221 23.53 -2.74 -1.29
C VAL A 221 23.42 -3.12 -2.76
N VAL A 222 23.23 -4.41 -3.07
CA VAL A 222 23.08 -4.91 -4.44
C VAL A 222 21.79 -4.38 -5.07
N ASP A 223 20.70 -4.36 -4.32
CA ASP A 223 19.43 -3.79 -4.81
C ASP A 223 19.56 -2.29 -5.05
N ARG A 224 20.22 -1.56 -4.14
CA ARG A 224 20.54 -0.13 -4.33
C ARG A 224 21.33 0.11 -5.61
N MET A 225 22.37 -0.67 -5.85
CA MET A 225 23.18 -0.55 -7.07
C MET A 225 22.34 -0.80 -8.33
N ARG A 226 21.50 -1.82 -8.35
CA ARG A 226 20.59 -2.12 -9.46
C ARG A 226 19.61 -0.99 -9.71
N THR A 227 18.92 -0.54 -8.66
CA THR A 227 17.95 0.56 -8.71
C THR A 227 18.62 1.84 -9.22
N THR A 228 19.79 2.19 -8.68
CA THR A 228 20.57 3.36 -9.10
C THR A 228 20.94 3.28 -10.59
N ASN A 229 21.50 2.15 -11.04
CA ASN A 229 21.93 1.98 -12.43
C ASN A 229 20.74 2.06 -13.39
N MET A 230 19.63 1.41 -13.06
CA MET A 230 18.43 1.42 -13.88
C MET A 230 17.83 2.84 -14.02
N LEU A 231 17.72 3.57 -12.91
CA LEU A 231 17.21 4.94 -12.91
C LEU A 231 18.19 5.90 -13.61
N ALA A 232 19.50 5.73 -13.42
CA ALA A 232 20.52 6.53 -14.09
C ALA A 232 20.47 6.32 -15.60
N GLN A 233 20.37 5.07 -16.08
CA GLN A 233 20.23 4.77 -17.49
C GLN A 233 18.96 5.42 -18.07
N LEU A 234 17.81 5.21 -17.41
CA LEU A 234 16.53 5.77 -17.85
C LEU A 234 16.58 7.32 -17.92
N THR A 235 17.10 7.97 -16.89
CA THR A 235 17.19 9.43 -16.85
C THR A 235 18.19 9.98 -17.85
N MET A 236 19.31 9.30 -18.10
CA MET A 236 20.30 9.69 -19.09
C MET A 236 19.71 9.66 -20.50
N GLU A 237 18.98 8.61 -20.85
CA GLU A 237 18.33 8.47 -22.16
C GLU A 237 17.27 9.55 -22.40
N ILE A 238 16.50 9.91 -21.37
CA ILE A 238 15.41 10.90 -21.46
C ILE A 238 15.99 12.32 -21.50
N LYS A 239 16.87 12.64 -20.56
CA LYS A 239 17.40 14.00 -20.36
C LYS A 239 18.37 14.42 -21.45
N LYS A 240 19.03 13.48 -22.14
CA LYS A 240 19.99 13.73 -23.22
C LYS A 240 21.05 14.79 -22.86
N GLY A 241 21.59 14.70 -21.65
CA GLY A 241 22.60 15.61 -21.13
C GLY A 241 22.06 16.87 -20.42
N ALA A 242 20.75 17.12 -20.38
CA ALA A 242 20.17 18.20 -19.59
C ALA A 242 20.44 17.97 -18.07
N GLU A 243 20.74 19.04 -17.35
CA GLU A 243 21.01 18.95 -15.92
C GLU A 243 19.74 18.74 -15.09
N PHE A 244 18.65 19.35 -15.48
CA PHE A 244 17.38 19.34 -14.78
C PHE A 244 16.31 18.49 -15.51
N PRO A 245 15.24 18.03 -14.78
CA PRO A 245 15.07 18.14 -13.32
C PRO A 245 16.09 17.28 -12.56
N LYS A 246 16.33 17.59 -11.28
CA LYS A 246 17.15 16.75 -10.40
C LYS A 246 16.37 15.54 -9.93
N PHE A 247 17.06 14.40 -9.82
CA PHE A 247 16.51 13.17 -9.26
C PHE A 247 17.26 12.81 -7.99
N TYR A 248 16.52 12.48 -6.93
CA TYR A 248 17.04 12.09 -5.62
C TYR A 248 16.50 10.69 -5.29
N LEU A 249 17.38 9.73 -5.12
CA LEU A 249 17.00 8.36 -4.77
C LEU A 249 17.09 8.16 -3.25
N LEU A 250 15.96 7.86 -2.63
CA LEU A 250 15.86 7.36 -1.27
C LEU A 250 15.68 5.84 -1.33
N HIS A 251 16.74 5.12 -1.06
CA HIS A 251 16.77 3.65 -1.05
C HIS A 251 17.12 3.15 0.35
N GLY A 252 16.44 2.12 0.79
CA GLY A 252 16.63 1.54 2.12
C GLY A 252 15.39 1.68 2.99
N ASP A 253 15.53 1.22 4.24
CA ASP A 253 14.45 1.30 5.21
C ASP A 253 14.30 2.72 5.74
N MET A 254 13.12 3.03 6.18
CA MET A 254 12.77 4.25 6.91
C MET A 254 11.85 3.84 8.06
N THR A 255 12.01 4.49 9.20
CA THR A 255 11.06 4.33 10.31
C THR A 255 9.72 4.98 9.95
N ASP A 256 8.68 4.66 10.70
CA ASP A 256 7.35 5.25 10.51
C ASP A 256 7.39 6.79 10.68
N GLU A 257 8.23 7.30 11.60
CA GLU A 257 8.45 8.73 11.82
C GLU A 257 9.19 9.38 10.63
N GLU A 258 10.20 8.71 10.08
CA GLU A 258 10.90 9.19 8.89
C GLU A 258 9.99 9.23 7.67
N VAL A 259 9.14 8.21 7.49
CA VAL A 259 8.15 8.19 6.41
C VAL A 259 7.14 9.32 6.57
N ALA A 260 6.60 9.52 7.77
CA ALA A 260 5.68 10.63 8.05
C ALA A 260 6.35 12.00 7.87
N SER A 261 7.62 12.13 8.27
CA SER A 261 8.43 13.36 8.08
C SER A 261 8.71 13.61 6.58
N LEU A 262 8.90 12.55 5.79
CA LEU A 262 9.04 12.66 4.33
C LEU A 262 7.80 13.27 3.69
N TYR A 263 6.58 12.82 4.09
CA TYR A 263 5.34 13.41 3.58
C TYR A 263 5.12 14.88 4.00
N ARG A 264 5.72 15.31 5.12
CA ARG A 264 5.61 16.68 5.63
C ARG A 264 6.79 17.57 5.29
N HIS A 265 7.79 17.05 4.58
CA HIS A 265 9.00 17.81 4.25
C HIS A 265 8.66 19.06 3.45
N PRO A 266 9.14 20.27 3.86
CA PRO A 266 8.69 21.55 3.28
C PRO A 266 9.02 21.71 1.79
N LYS A 267 10.05 21.02 1.29
CA LYS A 267 10.42 21.03 -0.12
C LYS A 267 9.70 19.97 -0.95
N ILE A 268 8.96 19.03 -0.35
CA ILE A 268 8.11 18.07 -1.06
C ILE A 268 6.73 18.68 -1.19
N LYS A 269 6.21 18.79 -2.40
CA LYS A 269 4.97 19.53 -2.70
C LYS A 269 3.79 18.65 -3.06
N ALA A 270 4.03 17.45 -3.58
CA ALA A 270 2.98 16.46 -3.85
C ALA A 270 3.54 15.05 -3.94
N LEU A 271 2.72 14.06 -3.58
CA LEU A 271 2.89 12.68 -4.00
C LEU A 271 2.33 12.50 -5.41
N VAL A 272 3.11 11.85 -6.29
CA VAL A 272 2.71 11.51 -7.66
C VAL A 272 2.64 9.99 -7.77
N ALA A 273 1.42 9.47 -7.97
CA ALA A 273 1.12 8.06 -7.98
C ALA A 273 0.21 7.68 -9.18
N PRO A 274 0.72 7.70 -10.42
CA PRO A 274 -0.03 7.29 -11.61
C PRO A 274 -0.07 5.76 -11.73
N THR A 275 -0.37 5.10 -10.62
CA THR A 275 -0.45 3.63 -10.51
C THR A 275 -1.51 3.07 -11.44
N ARG A 276 -1.30 1.85 -11.92
CA ARG A 276 -2.25 1.14 -12.78
C ARG A 276 -3.37 0.46 -12.01
N GLY A 277 -3.19 0.28 -10.70
CA GLY A 277 -4.19 -0.26 -9.78
C GLY A 277 -3.61 -0.45 -8.39
N GLU A 278 -4.46 -0.33 -7.39
CA GLU A 278 -4.17 -0.57 -5.98
C GLU A 278 -5.31 -1.39 -5.36
N GLY A 279 -4.97 -2.37 -4.53
CA GLY A 279 -5.94 -3.06 -3.68
C GLY A 279 -6.38 -2.19 -2.50
N PHE A 280 -5.48 -1.30 -2.05
CA PHE A 280 -5.78 -0.24 -1.09
C PHE A 280 -4.96 1.02 -1.37
N GLY A 281 -3.63 1.00 -1.20
CA GLY A 281 -2.75 2.12 -1.52
C GLY A 281 -2.24 2.87 -0.30
N LEU A 282 -1.65 2.16 0.68
CA LEU A 282 -1.14 2.75 1.93
C LEU A 282 -0.29 4.02 1.75
N PRO A 283 0.73 4.08 0.87
CA PRO A 283 1.52 5.31 0.71
C PRO A 283 0.68 6.50 0.22
N ILE A 284 -0.39 6.24 -0.54
CA ILE A 284 -1.31 7.28 -1.02
C ILE A 284 -2.19 7.78 0.13
N LEU A 285 -2.71 6.86 0.96
CA LEU A 285 -3.48 7.20 2.15
C LEU A 285 -2.64 8.03 3.13
N GLU A 286 -1.43 7.57 3.43
CA GLU A 286 -0.51 8.21 4.37
C GLU A 286 -0.12 9.64 3.94
N ALA A 287 0.22 9.81 2.66
CA ALA A 287 0.49 11.13 2.08
C ALA A 287 -0.73 12.06 2.19
N ALA A 288 -1.91 11.57 1.81
CA ALA A 288 -3.15 12.35 1.90
C ALA A 288 -3.53 12.69 3.35
N ALA A 289 -3.40 11.74 4.28
CA ALA A 289 -3.65 11.96 5.71
C ALA A 289 -2.61 12.89 6.36
N SER A 290 -1.39 12.97 5.80
CA SER A 290 -0.36 13.95 6.20
C SER A 290 -0.67 15.37 5.70
N GLY A 291 -1.66 15.55 4.83
CA GLY A 291 -1.99 16.83 4.20
C GLY A 291 -1.10 17.16 2.98
N LEU A 292 -0.35 16.19 2.47
CA LEU A 292 0.40 16.35 1.23
C LEU A 292 -0.56 16.23 0.03
N PRO A 293 -0.54 17.16 -0.94
CA PRO A 293 -1.30 17.01 -2.18
C PRO A 293 -0.98 15.69 -2.89
N VAL A 294 -2.01 15.04 -3.40
CA VAL A 294 -1.90 13.79 -4.15
C VAL A 294 -2.31 14.00 -5.60
N ILE A 295 -1.47 13.52 -6.51
CA ILE A 295 -1.73 13.43 -7.96
C ILE A 295 -1.77 11.94 -8.29
N ALA A 296 -2.96 11.38 -8.53
CA ALA A 296 -3.13 9.94 -8.66
C ALA A 296 -4.14 9.55 -9.75
N THR A 297 -4.01 8.31 -10.23
CA THR A 297 -4.94 7.72 -11.19
C THR A 297 -6.37 7.74 -10.65
N GLY A 298 -7.34 8.05 -11.50
CA GLY A 298 -8.74 8.11 -11.12
C GLY A 298 -9.46 6.76 -11.07
N TRP A 299 -8.75 5.65 -10.74
CA TRP A 299 -9.28 4.29 -10.75
C TRP A 299 -8.64 3.43 -9.67
N SER A 300 -9.38 2.46 -9.16
CA SER A 300 -9.09 1.46 -8.13
C SER A 300 -9.23 1.96 -6.69
N ALA A 301 -8.86 1.14 -5.72
CA ALA A 301 -9.22 1.30 -4.31
C ALA A 301 -8.85 2.65 -3.67
N HIS A 302 -7.73 3.24 -4.04
CA HIS A 302 -7.32 4.53 -3.47
C HIS A 302 -8.28 5.68 -3.80
N THR A 303 -9.12 5.53 -4.81
CA THR A 303 -10.14 6.54 -5.13
C THR A 303 -11.25 6.61 -4.07
N GLU A 304 -11.44 5.58 -3.25
CA GLU A 304 -12.44 5.54 -2.18
C GLU A 304 -12.12 6.53 -1.07
N PHE A 305 -10.88 6.51 -0.57
CA PHE A 305 -10.49 7.47 0.46
C PHE A 305 -10.15 8.86 -0.11
N LEU A 306 -9.55 8.95 -1.30
CA LEU A 306 -9.32 10.25 -1.94
C LEU A 306 -10.62 10.94 -2.34
N GLY A 307 -11.66 10.17 -2.68
CA GLY A 307 -13.00 10.67 -3.03
C GLY A 307 -13.79 11.27 -1.87
N LYS A 308 -13.31 11.12 -0.61
CA LYS A 308 -13.88 11.80 0.56
C LYS A 308 -13.58 13.31 0.57
N GLY A 309 -12.73 13.78 -0.34
CA GLY A 309 -12.42 15.18 -0.58
C GLY A 309 -12.06 15.43 -2.04
N LYS A 310 -11.07 16.29 -2.25
CA LYS A 310 -10.57 16.62 -3.59
C LYS A 310 -9.08 16.30 -3.68
N TYR A 311 -8.66 15.81 -4.86
CA TYR A 311 -7.26 15.56 -5.21
C TYR A 311 -7.03 15.84 -6.70
N VAL A 312 -5.80 15.82 -7.16
CA VAL A 312 -5.49 15.97 -8.58
C VAL A 312 -5.65 14.61 -9.25
N LYS A 313 -6.83 14.42 -9.85
CA LYS A 313 -7.21 13.18 -10.51
C LYS A 313 -6.62 13.12 -11.92
N LEU A 314 -5.92 12.01 -12.22
CA LEU A 314 -5.39 11.72 -13.55
C LEU A 314 -6.38 10.91 -14.37
N ASP A 315 -6.54 11.30 -15.63
CA ASP A 315 -7.30 10.57 -16.63
C ASP A 315 -6.57 9.30 -17.06
N TYR A 316 -7.35 8.26 -17.36
CA TYR A 316 -6.84 6.94 -17.72
C TYR A 316 -7.69 6.26 -18.78
N ARG A 317 -7.17 5.13 -19.28
CA ARG A 317 -7.94 4.14 -20.05
C ARG A 317 -7.78 2.79 -19.38
N LEU A 318 -8.86 2.01 -19.31
CA LEU A 318 -8.77 0.60 -18.93
C LEU A 318 -8.32 -0.18 -20.15
N GLU A 319 -7.12 -0.75 -20.05
CA GLU A 319 -6.50 -1.52 -21.12
C GLU A 319 -6.11 -2.90 -20.59
N GLN A 320 -6.08 -3.87 -21.49
CA GLN A 320 -5.68 -5.21 -21.14
C GLN A 320 -4.25 -5.20 -20.56
N ILE A 321 -4.04 -5.96 -19.50
CA ILE A 321 -2.72 -6.13 -18.87
C ILE A 321 -1.76 -6.68 -19.92
N HIS A 322 -0.59 -6.04 -20.02
CA HIS A 322 0.41 -6.41 -21.01
C HIS A 322 0.85 -7.87 -20.82
N GLN A 323 0.99 -8.61 -21.93
CA GLN A 323 1.27 -10.06 -21.90
C GLN A 323 2.52 -10.45 -21.09
N THR A 324 3.52 -9.55 -20.96
CA THR A 324 4.72 -9.81 -20.16
C THR A 324 4.44 -9.82 -18.65
N ARG A 325 3.25 -9.38 -18.21
CA ARG A 325 2.81 -9.43 -16.81
C ARG A 325 1.86 -10.58 -16.54
N VAL A 326 1.18 -11.08 -17.54
CA VAL A 326 0.22 -12.18 -17.41
C VAL A 326 0.92 -13.46 -16.96
N ASP A 327 0.44 -14.05 -15.87
CA ASP A 327 0.91 -15.32 -15.32
C ASP A 327 -0.23 -16.36 -15.14
N ASN A 328 -1.47 -15.94 -15.38
CA ASN A 328 -2.69 -16.72 -15.19
C ASN A 328 -2.86 -17.32 -13.77
N GLN A 329 -2.17 -16.79 -12.80
CA GLN A 329 -2.30 -17.11 -11.37
C GLN A 329 -2.84 -15.90 -10.59
N ILE A 330 -2.15 -14.76 -10.69
CA ILE A 330 -2.54 -13.47 -10.12
C ILE A 330 -3.10 -12.58 -11.23
N TRP A 331 -2.37 -12.46 -12.35
CA TRP A 331 -2.67 -11.58 -13.47
C TRP A 331 -3.25 -12.39 -14.63
N MET A 332 -4.56 -12.28 -14.82
CA MET A 332 -5.29 -13.02 -15.84
C MET A 332 -5.11 -12.38 -17.22
N GLU A 333 -5.07 -13.21 -18.27
CA GLU A 333 -4.86 -12.76 -19.66
C GLU A 333 -5.87 -11.68 -20.12
N LYS A 334 -7.12 -11.76 -19.64
CA LYS A 334 -8.17 -10.82 -20.05
C LYS A 334 -8.38 -9.67 -19.06
N ALA A 335 -7.66 -9.68 -17.94
CA ALA A 335 -7.76 -8.63 -16.95
C ALA A 335 -7.26 -7.28 -17.51
N LYS A 336 -7.84 -6.21 -17.01
CA LYS A 336 -7.49 -4.84 -17.34
C LYS A 336 -7.02 -4.10 -16.11
N TRP A 337 -6.20 -3.11 -16.35
CA TRP A 337 -5.81 -2.10 -15.38
C TRP A 337 -5.82 -0.71 -16.02
N ALA A 338 -5.61 0.34 -15.22
CA ALA A 338 -5.62 1.70 -15.71
C ALA A 338 -4.26 2.11 -16.28
N ASN A 339 -4.24 2.53 -17.55
CA ASN A 339 -3.11 3.23 -18.13
C ASN A 339 -3.42 4.73 -18.16
N VAL A 340 -2.63 5.52 -17.42
CA VAL A 340 -2.78 6.97 -17.35
C VAL A 340 -2.46 7.59 -18.71
N LYS A 341 -3.23 8.60 -19.12
CA LYS A 341 -2.98 9.36 -20.34
C LYS A 341 -1.79 10.31 -20.13
N GLU A 342 -0.74 10.16 -20.91
CA GLU A 342 0.49 10.96 -20.81
C GLU A 342 0.22 12.48 -20.88
N ASP A 343 -0.61 12.90 -21.83
CA ASP A 343 -0.91 14.33 -22.03
C ASP A 343 -1.63 14.92 -20.82
N ASP A 344 -2.59 14.20 -20.24
CA ASP A 344 -3.28 14.66 -19.02
C ASP A 344 -2.32 14.70 -17.84
N PHE A 345 -1.47 13.67 -17.67
CA PHE A 345 -0.44 13.65 -16.63
C PHE A 345 0.45 14.89 -16.70
N LYS A 346 1.06 15.13 -17.86
CA LYS A 346 1.96 16.28 -18.10
C LYS A 346 1.25 17.61 -17.88
N HIS A 347 0.01 17.74 -18.37
CA HIS A 347 -0.82 18.92 -18.13
C HIS A 347 -1.09 19.16 -16.63
N ARG A 348 -1.48 18.10 -15.88
CA ARG A 348 -1.80 18.21 -14.45
C ARG A 348 -0.59 18.57 -13.60
N VAL A 349 0.55 17.92 -13.81
CA VAL A 349 1.76 18.23 -13.03
C VAL A 349 2.30 19.62 -13.34
N LYS A 350 2.24 20.06 -14.60
CA LYS A 350 2.58 21.44 -15.00
C LYS A 350 1.69 22.45 -14.30
N LYS A 351 0.36 22.27 -14.40
CA LYS A 351 -0.62 23.16 -13.75
C LYS A 351 -0.44 23.19 -12.24
N PHE A 352 -0.08 22.06 -11.61
CA PHE A 352 0.19 22.00 -10.18
C PHE A 352 1.41 22.85 -9.78
N VAL A 353 2.49 22.85 -10.57
CA VAL A 353 3.67 23.70 -10.31
C VAL A 353 3.28 25.18 -10.46
N GLU A 354 2.50 25.53 -11.47
CA GLU A 354 2.07 26.92 -11.74
C GLU A 354 1.09 27.46 -10.70
N SER A 355 0.25 26.60 -10.10
CA SER A 355 -0.84 27.02 -9.18
C SER A 355 -1.13 25.94 -8.13
N PRO A 356 -0.23 25.75 -7.13
CA PRO A 356 -0.39 24.69 -6.14
C PRO A 356 -1.38 24.99 -5.02
N GLN A 357 -1.82 26.25 -4.85
CA GLN A 357 -2.55 26.73 -3.67
C GLN A 357 -3.87 25.99 -3.45
N MET A 358 -4.68 25.84 -4.52
CA MET A 358 -5.94 25.11 -4.39
C MET A 358 -5.76 23.62 -4.06
N PRO A 359 -4.91 22.85 -4.75
CA PRO A 359 -4.63 21.48 -4.36
C PRO A 359 -4.06 21.33 -2.94
N GLN A 360 -3.25 22.28 -2.48
CA GLN A 360 -2.75 22.29 -1.09
C GLN A 360 -3.89 22.48 -0.08
N GLN A 361 -4.86 23.35 -0.38
CA GLN A 361 -6.04 23.50 0.48
C GLN A 361 -6.90 22.23 0.49
N TRP A 362 -7.14 21.63 -0.68
CA TRP A 362 -7.87 20.34 -0.77
C TRP A 362 -7.20 19.23 0.06
N ALA A 363 -5.88 19.15 0.01
CA ALA A 363 -5.13 18.15 0.80
C ALA A 363 -5.29 18.36 2.30
N LYS A 364 -5.26 19.62 2.77
CA LYS A 364 -5.50 19.94 4.19
C LYS A 364 -6.90 19.55 4.64
N ASP A 365 -7.91 19.86 3.82
CA ASP A 365 -9.29 19.54 4.13
C ASP A 365 -9.53 18.03 4.14
N LEU A 366 -9.00 17.31 3.16
CA LEU A 366 -9.07 15.85 3.07
C LEU A 366 -8.39 15.17 4.26
N ALA A 367 -7.21 15.66 4.67
CA ALA A 367 -6.45 15.09 5.78
C ALA A 367 -7.26 15.04 7.08
N VAL A 368 -8.10 16.04 7.35
CA VAL A 368 -8.96 16.06 8.55
C VAL A 368 -9.92 14.87 8.55
N THR A 369 -10.54 14.60 7.41
CA THR A 369 -11.46 13.46 7.26
C THR A 369 -10.72 12.13 7.38
N LEU A 370 -9.57 12.00 6.69
CA LEU A 370 -8.81 10.75 6.69
C LEU A 370 -8.24 10.41 8.06
N LYS A 371 -7.73 11.39 8.80
CA LYS A 371 -7.24 11.18 10.17
C LYS A 371 -8.31 10.64 11.10
N LYS A 372 -9.56 11.02 10.91
CA LYS A 372 -10.69 10.53 11.71
C LYS A 372 -11.12 9.12 11.31
N GLU A 373 -11.17 8.82 10.00
CA GLU A 373 -11.81 7.62 9.51
C GLU A 373 -10.84 6.45 9.28
N TYR A 374 -9.54 6.75 9.11
CA TYR A 374 -8.50 5.76 8.81
C TYR A 374 -7.39 5.70 9.86
N SER A 375 -7.63 6.23 11.08
CA SER A 375 -6.73 5.97 12.21
C SER A 375 -6.78 4.51 12.62
N TYR A 376 -5.75 4.04 13.32
CA TYR A 376 -5.73 2.70 13.86
C TYR A 376 -6.96 2.39 14.71
N GLU A 377 -7.38 3.31 15.59
CA GLU A 377 -8.54 3.15 16.48
C GLU A 377 -9.85 3.01 15.69
N ALA A 378 -10.01 3.79 14.62
CA ALA A 378 -11.20 3.73 13.77
C ALA A 378 -11.29 2.38 13.03
N VAL A 379 -10.17 1.87 12.55
CA VAL A 379 -10.08 0.58 11.86
C VAL A 379 -10.20 -0.59 12.85
N ALA A 380 -9.53 -0.53 14.00
CA ALA A 380 -9.59 -1.54 15.06
C ALA A 380 -11.04 -1.73 15.58
N THR A 381 -11.80 -0.62 15.66
CA THR A 381 -13.22 -0.67 16.03
C THR A 381 -14.03 -1.47 15.00
N GLN A 382 -13.76 -1.32 13.71
CA GLN A 382 -14.45 -2.07 12.66
C GLN A 382 -14.14 -3.58 12.74
N TYR A 383 -12.88 -3.96 13.00
CA TYR A 383 -12.50 -5.37 13.22
C TYR A 383 -13.22 -5.93 14.45
N THR A 384 -13.27 -5.18 15.56
CA THR A 384 -13.99 -5.59 16.78
C THR A 384 -15.47 -5.84 16.49
N GLU A 385 -16.14 -4.94 15.79
CA GLU A 385 -17.56 -5.09 15.45
C GLU A 385 -17.81 -6.26 14.49
N ALA A 386 -16.96 -6.42 13.48
CA ALA A 386 -17.10 -7.50 12.50
C ALA A 386 -16.92 -8.90 13.10
N LEU A 387 -16.11 -9.03 14.15
CA LEU A 387 -15.72 -10.32 14.73
C LEU A 387 -16.24 -10.54 16.17
N LYS A 388 -17.09 -9.64 16.69
CA LYS A 388 -17.59 -9.71 18.07
C LYS A 388 -18.34 -10.99 18.40
N GLU A 389 -19.13 -11.53 17.44
CA GLU A 389 -19.90 -12.77 17.66
C GLU A 389 -18.98 -13.99 17.71
N VAL A 390 -17.81 -13.89 17.08
CA VAL A 390 -16.84 -14.98 16.95
C VAL A 390 -15.78 -14.93 18.04
N LEU A 391 -15.36 -13.75 18.47
CA LEU A 391 -14.31 -13.58 19.47
C LEU A 391 -14.85 -13.31 20.89
N GLY A 392 -16.03 -12.80 21.03
CA GLY A 392 -16.73 -12.58 22.32
C GLY A 392 -16.61 -11.15 22.78
#